data_9e43f520945a0af6850d91e7c16b98ed
#
_entry.id   9e43f520945a0af6850d91e7c16b98ed
#
_cell.length_a   1.000
_cell.length_b   1.000
_cell.length_c   1.000
_cell.angle_alpha   90.00
_cell.angle_beta   90.00
_cell.angle_gamma   90.00
#
_symmetry.space_group_name_H-M   'P 1'
#
loop_
_entity.id
_entity.type
_entity.pdbx_description
1 polymer ?
#
loop_
_entity_poly.entity_id
_entity_poly.type
_entity_poly.pdbx_seq_one_letter_code
_entity_poly.pdbx_strand_id
1 'polypeptide(L)'
;MYFNQEDSYNVGLFSRNNGKIANAGILDSYFYGTSKVGGVCGNNYTGTITNCYNTGSVSGIGTAGGVSGYNDNGSITNCYNTGNVSGSSGFVGGVSGCNSKGTIINSYNAGSVSGLEFVGGVSGDNSKGTITNCYNTGSVSGTGVNVGGVIGRNESNATIKNCYYDSTIYTGTAIGYDGGTTEKVEGKTTEQYKTGEVAYLLQLDQSDEVWGQTIGTDTYPTLGGAKVYKNADYKGCEGKPGEPVSYEYSNTEKNTYGDHPDADNDGKCDDCGAIIDGIGAKLAGYSLSLTGNIGVNFYMELSNKIIADKDAYMQFTLPNGTITKVPVSEAQTNSTINEGKTYYKFPCEVSSYEMTQDIKAQMFDGNGNVGKEYTYTVRDYAQYLIDHVDLYQDAYPFAVAMLNYGACSQKYFNKAVDELANKYLNDDELEIPDRFEGYIDNYVATKAENGVLGQFAGLSMVLKSETTLNLFYEPKEGVDVSKLTFLVDGKEITPVKRGQYYILSLKNIRANELGNSKTFTVTDGTNTLTGDYCAMMYCYQVLRAAEGIYADDLVTLVKAFSAYAYSAKDVCRSN
;
A
#
# COMPACT_ATOMS: atom_id res chain seq x y z
N MET A 1 23.45 32.82 -20.43
CA MET A 1 23.04 33.28 -21.77
C MET A 1 22.64 34.74 -21.67
N TYR A 2 23.02 35.60 -22.59
CA TYR A 2 22.72 37.04 -22.53
C TYR A 2 21.99 37.45 -23.81
N PHE A 3 20.69 37.79 -23.67
CA PHE A 3 19.85 38.29 -24.73
C PHE A 3 19.48 39.75 -24.45
N ASN A 4 20.17 40.67 -25.06
CA ASN A 4 19.82 42.10 -25.02
C ASN A 4 19.30 42.49 -26.40
N GLN A 5 17.99 42.74 -26.50
CA GLN A 5 17.33 43.05 -27.78
C GLN A 5 16.41 44.25 -27.58
N GLU A 6 16.99 45.44 -27.53
CA GLU A 6 16.30 46.70 -27.23
C GLU A 6 15.10 47.00 -28.12
N ASP A 7 15.11 46.54 -29.36
CA ASP A 7 14.00 46.76 -30.31
C ASP A 7 13.08 45.55 -30.51
N SER A 8 13.22 44.48 -29.72
CA SER A 8 12.46 43.25 -29.92
C SER A 8 11.21 43.14 -29.05
N TYR A 9 10.12 42.69 -29.66
CA TYR A 9 8.79 42.60 -29.05
C TYR A 9 8.49 41.29 -28.32
N ASN A 10 9.13 40.17 -28.66
CA ASN A 10 8.93 38.90 -28.01
C ASN A 10 10.32 38.32 -27.71
N VAL A 11 10.78 38.43 -26.50
CA VAL A 11 12.11 38.00 -26.07
C VAL A 11 12.00 36.85 -25.05
N GLY A 12 12.74 35.79 -25.27
CA GLY A 12 12.82 34.62 -24.40
C GLY A 12 13.64 33.54 -25.09
N LEU A 13 13.88 32.39 -24.44
CA LEU A 13 14.50 31.24 -25.14
C LEU A 13 13.68 30.90 -26.40
N PHE A 14 12.38 30.98 -26.31
CA PHE A 14 11.43 30.95 -27.44
C PHE A 14 10.74 32.30 -27.57
N SER A 15 10.83 32.94 -28.74
CA SER A 15 10.17 34.25 -28.93
C SER A 15 8.65 34.13 -28.91
N ARG A 16 8.08 33.08 -29.55
CA ARG A 16 6.66 32.78 -29.58
C ARG A 16 6.41 31.28 -29.59
N ASN A 17 5.39 30.83 -28.84
CA ASN A 17 4.97 29.44 -28.76
C ASN A 17 3.52 29.27 -29.20
N ASN A 18 3.29 28.41 -30.19
CA ASN A 18 1.97 27.97 -30.65
C ASN A 18 1.78 26.44 -30.48
N GLY A 19 2.78 25.77 -29.92
CA GLY A 19 2.85 24.32 -29.72
C GLY A 19 3.08 23.98 -28.25
N LYS A 20 4.02 23.07 -28.00
CA LYS A 20 4.36 22.61 -26.65
C LYS A 20 5.83 22.87 -26.33
N ILE A 21 6.08 23.56 -25.22
CA ILE A 21 7.38 23.65 -24.56
C ILE A 21 7.29 22.85 -23.27
N ALA A 22 8.15 21.90 -23.04
CA ALA A 22 8.13 21.08 -21.84
C ALA A 22 9.54 20.76 -21.35
N ASN A 23 9.69 20.71 -20.02
CA ASN A 23 10.92 20.29 -19.32
C ASN A 23 12.13 21.16 -19.71
N ALA A 24 11.93 22.47 -19.93
CA ALA A 24 12.99 23.41 -20.26
C ALA A 24 13.37 24.24 -19.03
N GLY A 25 14.68 24.25 -18.73
CA GLY A 25 15.25 25.04 -17.66
C GLY A 25 16.17 26.14 -18.18
N ILE A 26 15.97 27.36 -17.68
CA ILE A 26 16.82 28.52 -17.99
C ILE A 26 17.69 28.81 -16.78
N LEU A 27 18.99 28.72 -16.96
CA LEU A 27 19.99 28.94 -15.92
C LEU A 27 20.91 30.12 -16.25
N ASP A 28 21.29 30.88 -15.26
CA ASP A 28 22.31 31.93 -15.35
C ASP A 28 22.21 32.79 -16.61
N SER A 29 21.01 33.27 -16.89
CA SER A 29 20.68 33.99 -18.12
C SER A 29 20.14 35.39 -17.83
N TYR A 30 20.27 36.28 -18.80
CA TYR A 30 19.67 37.61 -18.76
C TYR A 30 18.89 37.86 -20.06
N PHE A 31 17.63 38.22 -19.93
CA PHE A 31 16.74 38.58 -21.04
C PHE A 31 16.27 40.01 -20.89
N TYR A 32 16.50 40.82 -21.92
CA TYR A 32 16.04 42.22 -21.98
C TYR A 32 15.37 42.50 -23.32
N GLY A 33 14.29 43.26 -23.29
CA GLY A 33 13.56 43.67 -24.50
C GLY A 33 12.52 44.75 -24.28
N THR A 34 11.92 45.23 -25.38
CA THR A 34 10.94 46.32 -25.35
C THR A 34 9.57 45.89 -24.81
N SER A 35 9.10 44.70 -25.18
CA SER A 35 7.79 44.18 -24.80
C SER A 35 7.85 42.65 -24.65
N LYS A 36 6.87 42.02 -24.03
CA LYS A 36 6.68 40.56 -23.92
C LYS A 36 7.99 39.79 -23.68
N VAL A 37 8.64 40.10 -22.59
CA VAL A 37 9.92 39.47 -22.22
C VAL A 37 9.69 38.36 -21.21
N GLY A 38 10.11 37.16 -21.53
CA GLY A 38 10.02 35.99 -20.63
C GLY A 38 11.29 35.15 -20.66
N GLY A 39 11.67 34.50 -19.57
CA GLY A 39 12.84 33.63 -19.55
C GLY A 39 12.66 32.43 -20.49
N VAL A 40 11.53 31.74 -20.41
CA VAL A 40 11.23 30.60 -21.29
C VAL A 40 10.62 31.08 -22.61
N CYS A 41 9.60 31.91 -22.57
CA CYS A 41 8.88 32.32 -23.79
C CYS A 41 8.46 33.80 -23.74
N GLY A 42 8.74 34.57 -24.80
CA GLY A 42 8.27 35.94 -24.93
C GLY A 42 6.74 36.00 -25.01
N ASN A 43 6.14 35.26 -25.92
CA ASN A 43 4.71 35.21 -26.14
C ASN A 43 4.20 33.76 -26.30
N ASN A 44 3.55 33.20 -25.28
CA ASN A 44 2.86 31.93 -25.37
C ASN A 44 1.48 32.12 -25.99
N TYR A 45 1.41 32.02 -27.32
CA TYR A 45 0.18 32.25 -28.10
C TYR A 45 -0.50 30.92 -28.42
N THR A 46 -1.59 30.60 -27.72
CA THR A 46 -2.31 29.30 -27.84
C THR A 46 -1.50 28.04 -27.51
N GLY A 47 -0.25 28.19 -27.09
CA GLY A 47 0.64 27.08 -26.78
C GLY A 47 0.58 26.61 -25.34
N THR A 48 1.27 25.53 -25.05
CA THR A 48 1.46 25.02 -23.68
C THR A 48 2.91 25.12 -23.24
N ILE A 49 3.14 25.56 -22.00
CA ILE A 49 4.43 25.54 -21.31
C ILE A 49 4.25 24.70 -20.05
N THR A 50 4.99 23.60 -19.95
CA THR A 50 4.81 22.63 -18.84
C THR A 50 6.14 22.19 -18.26
N ASN A 51 6.21 22.10 -16.93
CA ASN A 51 7.40 21.67 -16.19
C ASN A 51 8.66 22.47 -16.57
N CYS A 52 8.52 23.76 -16.76
CA CYS A 52 9.61 24.66 -17.17
C CYS A 52 9.97 25.62 -16.03
N TYR A 53 11.21 26.07 -16.01
CA TYR A 53 11.64 27.01 -14.99
C TYR A 53 12.64 28.04 -15.51
N ASN A 54 12.73 29.15 -14.78
CA ASN A 54 13.73 30.21 -15.00
C ASN A 54 14.42 30.59 -13.69
N THR A 55 15.74 30.58 -13.69
CA THR A 55 16.55 31.14 -12.62
C THR A 55 17.31 32.40 -13.07
N GLY A 56 17.27 32.70 -14.37
CA GLY A 56 17.89 33.89 -14.96
C GLY A 56 17.07 35.17 -14.73
N SER A 57 17.70 36.32 -14.89
CA SER A 57 17.02 37.60 -14.76
C SER A 57 16.27 37.98 -16.02
N VAL A 58 15.09 38.56 -15.85
CA VAL A 58 14.23 39.06 -16.93
C VAL A 58 13.97 40.53 -16.72
N SER A 59 14.19 41.33 -17.76
CA SER A 59 13.93 42.77 -17.70
C SER A 59 13.24 43.26 -18.97
N GLY A 60 12.16 44.01 -18.82
CA GLY A 60 11.40 44.52 -19.96
C GLY A 60 11.02 46.00 -19.80
N ILE A 61 10.91 46.72 -20.93
CA ILE A 61 10.30 48.05 -20.90
C ILE A 61 8.78 47.93 -20.70
N GLY A 62 8.12 47.01 -21.44
CA GLY A 62 6.70 46.71 -21.35
C GLY A 62 6.40 45.53 -20.44
N THR A 63 5.89 44.45 -21.01
CA THR A 63 5.40 43.30 -20.26
C THR A 63 6.54 42.32 -20.02
N ALA A 64 6.79 41.95 -18.74
CA ALA A 64 7.85 41.05 -18.34
C ALA A 64 7.33 39.97 -17.40
N GLY A 65 7.74 38.72 -17.63
CA GLY A 65 7.41 37.57 -16.77
C GLY A 65 8.56 36.55 -16.69
N GLY A 66 8.78 35.96 -15.54
CA GLY A 66 9.90 35.04 -15.34
C GLY A 66 9.85 33.81 -16.25
N VAL A 67 8.65 33.27 -16.50
CA VAL A 67 8.43 32.13 -17.44
C VAL A 67 7.98 32.68 -18.80
N SER A 68 6.91 33.48 -18.83
CA SER A 68 6.39 34.03 -20.09
C SER A 68 6.08 35.52 -19.97
N GLY A 69 6.53 36.33 -20.93
CA GLY A 69 6.16 37.73 -20.99
C GLY A 69 4.63 37.91 -21.14
N TYR A 70 4.04 37.17 -22.05
CA TYR A 70 2.61 37.24 -22.36
C TYR A 70 2.05 35.81 -22.61
N ASN A 71 1.04 35.43 -21.86
CA ASN A 71 0.30 34.18 -22.04
C ASN A 71 -1.06 34.49 -22.71
N ASP A 72 -1.12 34.36 -24.02
CA ASP A 72 -2.27 34.71 -24.84
C ASP A 72 -3.06 33.47 -25.25
N ASN A 73 -4.14 33.17 -24.57
CA ASN A 73 -4.96 31.98 -24.77
C ASN A 73 -4.17 30.65 -24.66
N GLY A 74 -3.03 30.71 -23.98
CA GLY A 74 -2.14 29.59 -23.75
C GLY A 74 -2.25 28.99 -22.34
N SER A 75 -1.50 27.95 -22.08
CA SER A 75 -1.42 27.31 -20.75
C SER A 75 0.02 27.30 -20.22
N ILE A 76 0.17 27.65 -18.94
CA ILE A 76 1.41 27.52 -18.16
C ILE A 76 1.09 26.61 -16.97
N THR A 77 1.76 25.47 -16.87
CA THR A 77 1.45 24.46 -15.85
C THR A 77 2.74 23.88 -15.24
N ASN A 78 2.75 23.75 -13.91
CA ASN A 78 3.89 23.19 -13.15
C ASN A 78 5.21 23.92 -13.45
N CYS A 79 5.16 25.24 -13.54
CA CYS A 79 6.31 26.07 -13.89
C CYS A 79 6.73 26.98 -12.72
N TYR A 80 8.00 27.35 -12.68
CA TYR A 80 8.44 28.26 -11.65
C TYR A 80 9.52 29.24 -12.10
N ASN A 81 9.63 30.34 -11.35
CA ASN A 81 10.67 31.34 -11.49
C ASN A 81 11.35 31.59 -10.15
N THR A 82 12.66 31.56 -10.14
CA THR A 82 13.49 32.01 -9.02
C THR A 82 14.38 33.20 -9.36
N GLY A 83 14.41 33.56 -10.65
CA GLY A 83 15.14 34.72 -11.14
C GLY A 83 14.41 36.03 -10.91
N ASN A 84 15.14 37.14 -10.90
CA ASN A 84 14.58 38.47 -10.72
C ASN A 84 13.82 38.92 -11.99
N VAL A 85 12.66 39.51 -11.81
CA VAL A 85 11.87 40.08 -12.91
C VAL A 85 11.68 41.58 -12.68
N SER A 86 12.00 42.37 -13.70
CA SER A 86 11.87 43.82 -13.62
C SER A 86 11.18 44.42 -14.88
N GLY A 87 10.40 45.47 -14.69
CA GLY A 87 9.81 46.22 -15.79
C GLY A 87 9.77 47.70 -15.54
N SER A 88 10.03 48.52 -16.58
CA SER A 88 10.02 49.98 -16.45
C SER A 88 8.63 50.59 -16.78
N SER A 89 7.76 49.83 -17.47
CA SER A 89 6.36 50.16 -17.69
C SER A 89 5.58 48.89 -18.02
N GLY A 90 4.25 48.89 -17.97
CA GLY A 90 3.42 47.73 -18.31
C GLY A 90 3.27 46.70 -17.19
N PHE A 91 3.05 45.44 -17.57
CA PHE A 91 2.68 44.37 -16.65
C PHE A 91 3.92 43.53 -16.27
N VAL A 92 4.15 43.38 -14.98
CA VAL A 92 5.30 42.64 -14.47
C VAL A 92 4.85 41.53 -13.52
N GLY A 93 5.17 40.32 -13.83
CA GLY A 93 4.79 39.17 -13.01
C GLY A 93 5.92 38.12 -12.85
N GLY A 94 5.99 37.50 -11.70
CA GLY A 94 7.03 36.51 -11.42
C GLY A 94 6.96 35.29 -12.35
N VAL A 95 5.77 34.83 -12.73
CA VAL A 95 5.56 33.74 -13.69
C VAL A 95 5.19 34.31 -15.08
N SER A 96 4.18 35.15 -15.15
CA SER A 96 3.76 35.76 -16.42
C SER A 96 3.53 37.25 -16.26
N GLY A 97 4.00 38.07 -17.21
CA GLY A 97 3.68 39.50 -17.20
C GLY A 97 2.17 39.75 -17.36
N CYS A 98 1.56 39.17 -18.36
CA CYS A 98 0.12 39.21 -18.59
C CYS A 98 -0.44 37.84 -18.94
N ASN A 99 -1.54 37.44 -18.32
CA ASN A 99 -2.34 36.26 -18.63
C ASN A 99 -3.65 36.68 -19.30
N SER A 100 -3.70 36.66 -20.63
CA SER A 100 -4.86 37.08 -21.44
C SER A 100 -5.60 35.83 -21.94
N LYS A 101 -6.80 35.57 -21.44
CA LYS A 101 -7.63 34.40 -21.79
C LYS A 101 -6.91 33.05 -21.60
N GLY A 102 -5.73 33.04 -20.97
CA GLY A 102 -4.92 31.87 -20.74
C GLY A 102 -5.14 31.25 -19.37
N THR A 103 -4.42 30.18 -19.09
CA THR A 103 -4.42 29.52 -17.79
C THR A 103 -3.00 29.48 -17.21
N ILE A 104 -2.88 29.73 -15.90
CA ILE A 104 -1.67 29.50 -15.13
C ILE A 104 -2.05 28.59 -13.96
N ILE A 105 -1.48 27.41 -13.91
CA ILE A 105 -1.86 26.39 -12.92
C ILE A 105 -0.59 25.82 -12.27
N ASN A 106 -0.66 25.57 -10.97
CA ASN A 106 0.42 24.87 -10.23
C ASN A 106 1.80 25.51 -10.46
N SER A 107 1.88 26.82 -10.40
CA SER A 107 3.11 27.53 -10.72
C SER A 107 3.50 28.53 -9.62
N TYR A 108 4.77 28.77 -9.45
CA TYR A 108 5.22 29.66 -8.39
C TYR A 108 6.34 30.61 -8.79
N ASN A 109 6.48 31.67 -7.99
CA ASN A 109 7.61 32.59 -8.04
C ASN A 109 8.30 32.68 -6.68
N ALA A 110 9.62 32.60 -6.69
CA ALA A 110 10.47 32.88 -5.54
C ALA A 110 11.49 34.02 -5.81
N GLY A 111 11.55 34.51 -7.05
CA GLY A 111 12.39 35.65 -7.41
C GLY A 111 11.75 36.99 -7.08
N SER A 112 12.55 38.05 -6.95
CA SER A 112 12.02 39.41 -6.76
C SER A 112 11.32 39.93 -8.01
N VAL A 113 10.22 40.63 -7.82
CA VAL A 113 9.44 41.25 -8.90
C VAL A 113 9.36 42.75 -8.67
N SER A 114 9.76 43.56 -9.66
CA SER A 114 9.77 45.00 -9.54
C SER A 114 9.26 45.71 -10.79
N GLY A 115 8.45 46.77 -10.62
CA GLY A 115 7.89 47.53 -11.73
C GLY A 115 7.27 48.85 -11.33
N LEU A 116 6.58 49.52 -12.27
CA LEU A 116 5.89 50.78 -11.96
C LEU A 116 4.49 50.52 -11.43
N GLU A 117 3.58 49.96 -12.21
CA GLU A 117 2.16 49.97 -11.89
C GLU A 117 1.59 48.55 -11.70
N PHE A 118 1.51 47.76 -12.70
CA PHE A 118 0.83 46.46 -12.65
C PHE A 118 1.81 45.36 -12.28
N VAL A 119 2.07 45.21 -10.99
CA VAL A 119 3.11 44.30 -10.49
C VAL A 119 2.50 43.22 -9.63
N GLY A 120 2.70 41.98 -10.00
CA GLY A 120 2.20 40.82 -9.25
C GLY A 120 3.24 39.74 -9.04
N GLY A 121 3.25 39.12 -7.87
CA GLY A 121 4.20 38.05 -7.56
C GLY A 121 4.09 36.86 -8.52
N VAL A 122 2.89 36.53 -9.01
CA VAL A 122 2.64 35.50 -10.04
C VAL A 122 2.40 36.12 -11.40
N SER A 123 1.45 37.05 -11.52
CA SER A 123 1.18 37.75 -12.80
C SER A 123 0.91 39.23 -12.60
N GLY A 124 1.41 40.08 -13.50
CA GLY A 124 1.11 41.52 -13.49
C GLY A 124 -0.34 41.81 -13.81
N ASP A 125 -0.90 41.10 -14.78
CA ASP A 125 -2.29 41.23 -15.22
C ASP A 125 -2.94 39.89 -15.50
N ASN A 126 -4.22 39.72 -15.15
CA ASN A 126 -5.07 38.62 -15.51
C ASN A 126 -6.32 39.12 -16.20
N SER A 127 -6.33 39.02 -17.53
CA SER A 127 -7.42 39.54 -18.38
C SER A 127 -8.21 38.40 -18.99
N LYS A 128 -9.40 38.12 -18.44
CA LYS A 128 -10.29 37.01 -18.86
C LYS A 128 -9.64 35.63 -18.76
N GLY A 129 -8.57 35.51 -17.99
CA GLY A 129 -7.81 34.26 -17.79
C GLY A 129 -8.12 33.63 -16.44
N THR A 130 -7.51 32.47 -16.20
CA THR A 130 -7.63 31.73 -14.94
C THR A 130 -6.24 31.50 -14.35
N ILE A 131 -6.10 31.75 -13.05
CA ILE A 131 -4.88 31.47 -12.27
C ILE A 131 -5.29 30.65 -11.06
N THR A 132 -4.72 29.45 -10.92
CA THR A 132 -5.14 28.50 -9.89
C THR A 132 -3.94 27.76 -9.28
N ASN A 133 -4.01 27.51 -7.96
CA ASN A 133 -3.01 26.74 -7.21
C ASN A 133 -1.58 27.27 -7.39
N CYS A 134 -1.42 28.59 -7.30
CA CYS A 134 -0.15 29.26 -7.49
C CYS A 134 0.30 29.99 -6.22
N TYR A 135 1.61 30.21 -6.07
CA TYR A 135 2.07 31.01 -4.96
C TYR A 135 3.29 31.90 -5.30
N ASN A 136 3.51 32.89 -4.45
CA ASN A 136 4.69 33.78 -4.50
C ASN A 136 5.38 33.90 -3.14
N THR A 137 6.68 33.68 -3.13
CA THR A 137 7.54 33.92 -1.98
C THR A 137 8.66 34.93 -2.26
N GLY A 138 8.65 35.49 -3.48
CA GLY A 138 9.54 36.59 -3.83
C GLY A 138 9.04 37.94 -3.33
N SER A 139 9.94 38.88 -3.13
CA SER A 139 9.57 40.27 -2.84
C SER A 139 8.87 40.92 -4.05
N VAL A 140 7.87 41.72 -3.77
CA VAL A 140 7.14 42.47 -4.80
C VAL A 140 7.28 43.95 -4.52
N SER A 141 7.62 44.76 -5.53
CA SER A 141 7.77 46.21 -5.39
C SER A 141 7.25 46.96 -6.62
N GLY A 142 6.47 47.99 -6.38
CA GLY A 142 5.96 48.88 -7.41
C GLY A 142 5.66 50.27 -6.83
N THR A 143 5.66 51.29 -7.68
CA THR A 143 5.36 52.67 -7.26
C THR A 143 3.90 53.06 -7.54
N GLY A 144 3.17 52.22 -8.28
CA GLY A 144 1.77 52.44 -8.63
C GLY A 144 0.78 51.84 -7.66
N VAL A 145 -0.49 51.87 -8.03
CA VAL A 145 -1.62 51.46 -7.18
C VAL A 145 -2.03 49.99 -7.37
N ASN A 146 -1.57 49.34 -8.43
CA ASN A 146 -1.94 47.95 -8.78
C ASN A 146 -0.80 47.00 -8.52
N VAL A 147 -0.38 46.90 -7.26
CA VAL A 147 0.70 46.04 -6.80
C VAL A 147 0.14 45.01 -5.83
N GLY A 148 0.34 43.73 -6.12
CA GLY A 148 -0.20 42.63 -5.33
C GLY A 148 0.76 41.51 -5.12
N GLY A 149 0.69 40.87 -3.97
CA GLY A 149 1.54 39.72 -3.59
C GLY A 149 1.41 38.53 -4.55
N VAL A 150 0.22 38.38 -5.18
CA VAL A 150 -0.06 37.38 -6.21
C VAL A 150 -0.27 38.05 -7.56
N ILE A 151 -1.17 39.03 -7.64
CA ILE A 151 -1.61 39.62 -8.91
C ILE A 151 -1.63 41.15 -8.80
N GLY A 152 -1.06 41.82 -9.82
CA GLY A 152 -1.20 43.28 -9.93
C GLY A 152 -2.64 43.69 -10.23
N ARG A 153 -3.24 43.15 -11.28
CA ARG A 153 -4.62 43.45 -11.69
C ARG A 153 -5.36 42.17 -12.12
N ASN A 154 -6.56 41.96 -11.56
CA ASN A 154 -7.52 40.92 -11.96
C ASN A 154 -8.71 41.59 -12.62
N GLU A 155 -8.85 41.49 -13.94
CA GLU A 155 -9.92 42.17 -14.70
C GLU A 155 -11.26 41.43 -14.61
N SER A 156 -12.32 42.09 -15.05
CA SER A 156 -13.66 41.48 -15.15
C SER A 156 -13.65 40.24 -16.05
N ASN A 157 -14.39 39.22 -15.63
CA ASN A 157 -14.42 37.88 -16.27
C ASN A 157 -13.07 37.09 -16.20
N ALA A 158 -12.16 37.48 -15.33
CA ALA A 158 -11.00 36.70 -14.97
C ALA A 158 -11.21 36.00 -13.62
N THR A 159 -10.53 34.90 -13.39
CA THR A 159 -10.67 34.09 -12.16
C THR A 159 -9.30 33.83 -11.52
N ILE A 160 -9.25 33.99 -10.20
CA ILE A 160 -8.10 33.60 -9.39
C ILE A 160 -8.61 32.70 -8.25
N LYS A 161 -8.04 31.54 -8.13
CA LYS A 161 -8.46 30.59 -7.10
C LYS A 161 -7.25 29.93 -6.44
N ASN A 162 -7.34 29.75 -5.10
CA ASN A 162 -6.39 28.96 -4.31
C ASN A 162 -4.93 29.42 -4.54
N CYS A 163 -4.65 30.70 -4.34
CA CYS A 163 -3.34 31.30 -4.56
C CYS A 163 -2.83 32.01 -3.29
N TYR A 164 -1.54 31.90 -3.04
CA TYR A 164 -0.96 32.36 -1.79
C TYR A 164 0.30 33.21 -2.02
N TYR A 165 0.63 34.07 -1.04
CA TYR A 165 1.91 34.77 -1.02
C TYR A 165 2.48 34.82 0.39
N ASP A 166 3.81 34.94 0.52
CA ASP A 166 4.42 35.10 1.83
C ASP A 166 4.25 36.54 2.34
N SER A 167 3.34 36.70 3.31
CA SER A 167 2.99 37.99 3.91
C SER A 167 4.08 38.54 4.85
N THR A 168 5.07 37.72 5.21
CA THR A 168 6.26 38.19 5.94
C THR A 168 7.23 38.92 5.01
N ILE A 169 7.27 38.50 3.73
CA ILE A 169 8.15 39.09 2.70
C ILE A 169 7.49 40.28 2.00
N TYR A 170 6.21 40.17 1.70
CA TYR A 170 5.43 41.24 1.12
C TYR A 170 4.20 41.55 1.98
N THR A 171 4.14 42.74 2.56
CA THR A 171 3.11 43.14 3.54
C THR A 171 1.88 43.83 2.92
N GLY A 172 1.84 43.97 1.58
CA GLY A 172 0.69 44.53 0.86
C GLY A 172 -0.46 43.55 0.65
N THR A 173 -1.42 43.94 -0.18
CA THR A 173 -2.58 43.10 -0.53
C THR A 173 -2.16 41.94 -1.46
N ALA A 174 -2.94 40.84 -1.44
CA ALA A 174 -2.77 39.75 -2.40
C ALA A 174 -2.97 40.17 -3.85
N ILE A 175 -3.93 41.09 -4.07
CA ILE A 175 -4.34 41.61 -5.38
C ILE A 175 -4.33 43.13 -5.32
N GLY A 176 -3.66 43.77 -6.27
CA GLY A 176 -3.61 45.25 -6.35
C GLY A 176 -4.95 45.86 -6.78
N TYR A 177 -5.53 45.35 -7.85
CA TYR A 177 -6.89 45.70 -8.31
C TYR A 177 -7.67 44.44 -8.62
N ASP A 178 -8.85 44.28 -8.02
CA ASP A 178 -9.73 43.13 -8.23
C ASP A 178 -11.09 43.54 -8.80
N GLY A 179 -11.29 43.27 -10.06
CA GLY A 179 -12.58 43.40 -10.77
C GLY A 179 -13.16 42.06 -11.22
N GLY A 180 -12.47 40.95 -10.93
CA GLY A 180 -12.81 39.60 -11.37
C GLY A 180 -13.45 38.71 -10.28
N THR A 181 -13.32 37.42 -10.44
CA THR A 181 -13.74 36.42 -9.45
C THR A 181 -12.51 35.93 -8.65
N THR A 182 -12.62 36.03 -7.34
CA THR A 182 -11.52 35.68 -6.42
C THR A 182 -12.01 34.70 -5.37
N GLU A 183 -11.31 33.58 -5.22
CA GLU A 183 -11.59 32.55 -4.22
C GLU A 183 -10.29 32.06 -3.56
N LYS A 184 -10.19 32.18 -2.24
CA LYS A 184 -9.00 31.73 -1.44
C LYS A 184 -7.69 32.32 -1.97
N VAL A 185 -7.58 33.65 -2.02
CA VAL A 185 -6.34 34.34 -2.40
C VAL A 185 -5.88 35.20 -1.23
N GLU A 186 -4.82 34.76 -0.54
CA GLU A 186 -4.46 35.34 0.75
C GLU A 186 -2.96 35.27 1.06
N GLY A 187 -2.52 36.11 2.00
CA GLY A 187 -1.17 36.02 2.56
C GLY A 187 -1.08 34.96 3.65
N LYS A 188 -0.02 34.18 3.62
CA LYS A 188 0.38 33.28 4.68
C LYS A 188 1.77 33.69 5.19
N THR A 189 2.01 33.59 6.48
CA THR A 189 3.33 33.90 7.02
C THR A 189 4.37 32.83 6.65
N THR A 190 5.64 33.19 6.66
CA THR A 190 6.72 32.20 6.44
C THR A 190 6.59 31.01 7.40
N GLU A 191 6.17 31.22 8.64
CA GLU A 191 5.96 30.14 9.61
C GLU A 191 4.82 29.21 9.19
N GLN A 192 3.70 29.75 8.66
CA GLN A 192 2.63 28.92 8.10
C GLN A 192 3.08 28.12 6.87
N TYR A 193 3.95 28.68 6.03
CA TYR A 193 4.58 27.90 4.95
C TYR A 193 5.41 26.73 5.49
N LYS A 194 6.23 26.95 6.53
CA LYS A 194 7.06 25.89 7.12
C LYS A 194 6.26 24.75 7.73
N THR A 195 5.02 24.99 8.19
CA THR A 195 4.17 23.95 8.75
C THR A 195 3.66 22.94 7.73
N GLY A 196 3.72 23.26 6.43
CA GLY A 196 3.10 22.46 5.36
C GLY A 196 1.65 22.87 5.03
N GLU A 197 1.07 23.85 5.76
CA GLU A 197 -0.29 24.33 5.52
C GLU A 197 -0.52 24.69 4.05
N VAL A 198 0.40 25.50 3.47
CA VAL A 198 0.22 25.98 2.10
C VAL A 198 0.40 24.85 1.08
N ALA A 199 1.31 23.91 1.31
CA ALA A 199 1.46 22.74 0.44
C ALA A 199 0.17 21.89 0.42
N TYR A 200 -0.42 21.66 1.59
CA TYR A 200 -1.71 20.99 1.70
C TYR A 200 -2.83 21.74 0.99
N LEU A 201 -2.95 23.06 1.20
CA LEU A 201 -3.99 23.87 0.59
C LEU A 201 -3.88 23.93 -0.94
N LEU A 202 -2.66 24.01 -1.49
CA LEU A 202 -2.40 23.97 -2.93
C LEU A 202 -2.75 22.61 -3.55
N GLN A 203 -2.63 21.53 -2.79
CA GLN A 203 -2.89 20.15 -3.22
C GLN A 203 -4.38 19.75 -3.11
N LEU A 204 -5.15 20.37 -2.21
CA LEU A 204 -6.44 19.89 -1.70
C LEU A 204 -7.46 19.46 -2.76
N ASP A 205 -7.60 20.23 -3.86
CA ASP A 205 -8.61 19.99 -4.90
C ASP A 205 -8.03 19.25 -6.13
N GLN A 206 -6.85 18.62 -6.00
CA GLN A 206 -6.17 17.96 -7.12
C GLN A 206 -6.18 16.45 -6.95
N SER A 207 -6.44 15.71 -8.04
CA SER A 207 -6.38 14.25 -8.09
C SER A 207 -4.95 13.73 -8.12
N ASP A 208 -4.05 14.46 -8.78
CA ASP A 208 -2.65 14.09 -8.92
C ASP A 208 -1.82 14.73 -7.81
N GLU A 209 -0.80 14.06 -7.31
CA GLU A 209 0.13 14.60 -6.32
C GLU A 209 1.09 15.58 -6.99
N VAL A 210 0.72 16.87 -6.99
CA VAL A 210 1.50 17.94 -7.62
C VAL A 210 2.32 18.71 -6.60
N TRP A 211 1.68 19.12 -5.48
CA TRP A 211 2.30 19.91 -4.45
C TRP A 211 2.65 19.08 -3.22
N GLY A 212 3.86 19.23 -2.75
CA GLY A 212 4.29 18.63 -1.50
C GLY A 212 5.36 19.48 -0.82
N GLN A 213 5.80 19.00 0.36
CA GLN A 213 6.82 19.69 1.15
C GLN A 213 7.39 18.71 2.19
N THR A 214 8.69 18.61 2.33
CA THR A 214 9.31 17.88 3.44
C THR A 214 9.32 18.77 4.67
N ILE A 215 8.33 18.57 5.55
CA ILE A 215 8.17 19.39 6.76
C ILE A 215 9.40 19.25 7.67
N GLY A 216 9.90 20.39 8.16
CA GLY A 216 11.14 20.46 8.93
C GLY A 216 12.40 20.67 8.10
N THR A 217 12.35 20.47 6.77
CA THR A 217 13.47 20.69 5.84
C THR A 217 13.17 21.80 4.86
N ASP A 218 12.03 21.71 4.17
CA ASP A 218 11.62 22.70 3.18
C ASP A 218 10.87 23.85 3.84
N THR A 219 11.24 25.07 3.50
CA THR A 219 10.50 26.27 3.97
C THR A 219 9.19 26.46 3.18
N TYR A 220 9.16 26.08 1.90
CA TYR A 220 8.06 26.32 0.98
C TYR A 220 7.64 25.07 0.21
N PRO A 221 6.40 25.02 -0.30
CA PRO A 221 5.94 23.93 -1.16
C PRO A 221 6.82 23.72 -2.39
N THR A 222 6.98 22.49 -2.81
CA THR A 222 7.71 22.11 -4.01
C THR A 222 6.84 21.27 -4.95
N LEU A 223 7.07 21.41 -6.26
CA LEU A 223 6.44 20.55 -7.25
C LEU A 223 7.05 19.13 -7.15
N GLY A 224 6.19 18.13 -6.94
CA GLY A 224 6.64 16.74 -6.72
C GLY A 224 7.30 16.49 -5.37
N GLY A 225 7.09 17.37 -4.38
CA GLY A 225 7.61 17.20 -3.02
C GLY A 225 6.85 16.11 -2.24
N ALA A 226 7.33 15.85 -1.01
CA ALA A 226 6.69 14.90 -0.11
C ALA A 226 5.25 15.31 0.20
N LYS A 227 4.33 14.36 0.13
CA LYS A 227 2.91 14.58 0.43
C LYS A 227 2.72 15.16 1.82
N VAL A 228 1.80 16.11 1.94
CA VAL A 228 1.41 16.71 3.21
C VAL A 228 -0.02 16.32 3.54
N TYR A 229 -0.22 15.79 4.72
CA TYR A 229 -1.51 15.41 5.28
C TYR A 229 -1.96 16.46 6.29
N LYS A 230 -3.27 16.74 6.33
CA LYS A 230 -3.88 17.54 7.39
C LYS A 230 -4.46 16.63 8.44
N ASN A 231 -3.96 16.75 9.65
CA ASN A 231 -4.40 15.97 10.81
C ASN A 231 -5.36 16.82 11.66
N ALA A 232 -6.50 17.21 11.07
CA ALA A 232 -7.42 18.23 11.63
C ALA A 232 -7.96 17.89 13.03
N ASP A 233 -8.07 16.61 13.34
CA ASP A 233 -8.57 16.11 14.63
C ASP A 233 -7.45 15.57 15.54
N TYR A 234 -6.20 15.68 15.10
CA TYR A 234 -5.06 15.30 15.91
C TYR A 234 -4.76 16.40 16.92
N LYS A 235 -5.27 16.24 18.15
CA LYS A 235 -5.09 17.20 19.23
C LYS A 235 -3.69 17.22 19.84
N GLY A 236 -2.73 16.59 19.19
CA GLY A 236 -1.42 16.32 19.76
C GLY A 236 -1.50 15.17 20.79
N CYS A 237 -0.35 14.73 21.26
CA CYS A 237 -0.33 13.78 22.37
C CYS A 237 -0.90 14.48 23.61
N GLU A 238 -2.12 14.19 24.02
CA GLU A 238 -2.69 14.69 25.26
C GLU A 238 -1.77 14.31 26.43
N GLY A 239 -1.15 15.28 27.05
CA GLY A 239 -0.35 15.07 28.25
C GLY A 239 1.10 15.55 28.24
N LYS A 240 1.60 16.16 27.18
CA LYS A 240 2.90 16.87 27.25
C LYS A 240 2.77 18.12 28.13
N PRO A 241 3.44 18.18 29.27
CA PRO A 241 3.52 19.42 30.02
C PRO A 241 4.42 20.37 29.23
N GLY A 242 3.84 21.36 28.54
CA GLY A 242 4.53 22.59 28.25
C GLY A 242 4.76 23.05 26.85
N GLU A 243 4.47 22.28 25.78
CA GLU A 243 4.47 22.86 24.42
C GLU A 243 3.39 22.22 23.53
N PRO A 244 2.52 23.03 22.88
CA PRO A 244 1.65 22.52 21.84
C PRO A 244 2.48 22.30 20.59
N VAL A 245 2.99 21.10 20.36
CA VAL A 245 3.49 20.72 19.05
C VAL A 245 2.24 20.50 18.19
N SER A 246 1.90 21.53 17.42
CA SER A 246 0.84 21.46 16.44
C SER A 246 1.30 20.53 15.30
N TYR A 247 0.89 19.28 15.33
CA TYR A 247 1.02 18.37 14.20
C TYR A 247 -0.16 18.51 13.24
N GLU A 248 -0.76 19.70 13.11
CA GLU A 248 -1.89 19.92 12.22
C GLU A 248 -1.57 19.47 10.79
N TYR A 249 -0.31 19.63 10.38
CA TYR A 249 0.20 19.16 9.10
C TYR A 249 1.44 18.30 9.30
N SER A 250 1.56 17.18 8.57
CA SER A 250 2.75 16.31 8.61
C SER A 250 2.92 15.53 7.31
N ASN A 251 4.12 14.96 7.08
CA ASN A 251 4.35 14.06 5.95
C ASN A 251 3.86 12.62 6.18
N THR A 252 3.34 12.34 7.36
CA THR A 252 2.71 11.05 7.70
C THR A 252 1.25 11.31 8.05
N GLU A 253 0.35 10.55 7.47
CA GLU A 253 -1.07 10.62 7.83
C GLU A 253 -1.24 10.18 9.27
N LYS A 254 -1.76 11.07 10.13
CA LYS A 254 -2.05 10.79 11.53
C LYS A 254 -3.54 10.70 11.72
N ASN A 255 -4.01 9.54 12.14
CA ASN A 255 -5.42 9.32 12.44
C ASN A 255 -5.81 9.97 13.78
N THR A 256 -7.11 10.22 13.96
CA THR A 256 -7.73 10.79 15.17
C THR A 256 -7.45 10.04 16.47
N TYR A 257 -7.00 8.79 16.37
CA TYR A 257 -6.56 7.95 17.47
C TYR A 257 -5.04 7.68 17.33
N GLY A 258 -4.31 8.73 17.29
CA GLY A 258 -2.89 8.92 17.42
C GLY A 258 -2.00 7.74 17.07
N ASP A 259 -1.35 7.82 15.92
CA ASP A 259 -0.04 7.19 15.78
C ASP A 259 0.91 7.96 16.70
N HIS A 260 0.94 7.55 17.96
CA HIS A 260 1.96 7.98 18.88
C HIS A 260 3.28 7.34 18.43
N PRO A 261 4.34 8.10 18.10
CA PRO A 261 5.62 7.52 17.74
C PRO A 261 6.18 6.71 18.91
N ASP A 262 6.63 5.50 18.62
CA ASP A 262 7.28 4.58 19.55
C ASP A 262 8.49 3.97 18.83
N ALA A 263 9.57 4.75 18.72
CA ALA A 263 10.73 4.34 17.96
C ALA A 263 11.59 3.31 18.72
N ASP A 264 11.53 3.34 20.05
CA ASP A 264 12.25 2.40 20.92
C ASP A 264 11.42 1.15 21.28
N ASN A 265 10.13 1.10 20.85
CA ASN A 265 9.21 -0.01 21.10
C ASN A 265 9.01 -0.32 22.59
N ASP A 266 8.97 0.71 23.43
CA ASP A 266 8.73 0.54 24.87
C ASP A 266 7.23 0.48 25.21
N GLY A 267 6.35 0.66 24.21
CA GLY A 267 4.88 0.69 24.36
C GLY A 267 4.36 2.02 24.85
N LYS A 268 5.17 3.04 24.77
CA LYS A 268 4.80 4.41 25.08
C LYS A 268 5.13 5.32 23.92
N CYS A 269 4.39 6.38 23.81
CA CYS A 269 4.70 7.43 22.85
C CYS A 269 5.99 8.18 23.23
N ASP A 270 6.98 8.21 22.36
CA ASP A 270 8.23 8.99 22.54
C ASP A 270 7.95 10.47 22.77
N ASP A 271 6.84 10.98 22.22
CA ASP A 271 6.47 12.39 22.33
C ASP A 271 5.74 12.75 23.61
N CYS A 272 4.81 11.90 24.11
CA CYS A 272 3.94 12.23 25.23
C CYS A 272 3.94 11.22 26.37
N GLY A 273 4.58 10.06 26.21
CA GLY A 273 4.61 9.00 27.21
C GLY A 273 3.29 8.25 27.37
N ALA A 274 2.27 8.53 26.52
CA ALA A 274 1.02 7.79 26.54
C ALA A 274 1.24 6.36 26.07
N ILE A 275 0.54 5.40 26.67
CA ILE A 275 0.60 3.99 26.25
C ILE A 275 -0.03 3.86 24.86
N ILE A 276 0.72 3.32 23.90
CA ILE A 276 0.28 3.15 22.53
C ILE A 276 -0.62 1.92 22.44
N ASP A 277 -1.79 2.07 21.77
CA ASP A 277 -2.82 1.04 21.64
C ASP A 277 -3.18 0.32 22.97
N GLY A 278 -2.95 0.97 24.08
CA GLY A 278 -3.20 0.44 25.42
C GLY A 278 -2.16 -0.56 25.91
N ILE A 279 -1.39 -1.25 25.07
CA ILE A 279 -0.50 -2.34 25.48
C ILE A 279 0.85 -2.41 24.76
N GLY A 280 1.13 -1.52 23.80
CA GLY A 280 2.42 -1.54 23.07
C GLY A 280 2.57 -2.70 22.08
N ALA A 281 1.56 -2.95 21.28
CA ALA A 281 1.59 -3.96 20.22
C ALA A 281 1.02 -3.37 18.92
N LYS A 282 1.80 -3.41 17.84
CA LYS A 282 1.44 -2.84 16.53
C LYS A 282 1.52 -3.89 15.43
N LEU A 283 0.51 -3.95 14.57
CA LEU A 283 0.54 -4.81 13.40
C LEU A 283 1.55 -4.26 12.37
N ALA A 284 2.47 -5.12 11.93
CA ALA A 284 3.46 -4.81 10.90
C ALA A 284 3.08 -5.37 9.53
N GLY A 285 2.30 -6.45 9.47
CA GLY A 285 1.87 -7.04 8.21
C GLY A 285 1.34 -8.46 8.34
N TYR A 286 1.10 -9.09 7.19
CA TYR A 286 0.53 -10.43 7.07
C TYR A 286 1.37 -11.31 6.15
N SER A 287 1.26 -12.62 6.30
CA SER A 287 1.65 -13.60 5.28
C SER A 287 0.75 -14.82 5.33
N LEU A 288 0.75 -15.65 4.27
CA LEU A 288 0.08 -16.94 4.32
C LEU A 288 0.82 -17.90 5.27
N SER A 289 0.06 -18.70 6.02
CA SER A 289 0.59 -19.82 6.78
C SER A 289 0.69 -21.05 5.88
N LEU A 290 1.88 -21.60 5.73
CA LEU A 290 2.13 -22.82 4.96
C LEU A 290 2.52 -24.00 5.87
N THR A 291 2.23 -23.90 7.16
CA THR A 291 2.68 -24.86 8.18
C THR A 291 1.75 -26.07 8.38
N GLY A 292 0.90 -26.38 7.43
CA GLY A 292 0.04 -27.58 7.48
C GLY A 292 -1.40 -27.27 7.07
N ASN A 293 -1.94 -26.20 7.56
CA ASN A 293 -3.30 -25.75 7.31
C ASN A 293 -3.30 -24.41 6.58
N ILE A 294 -4.45 -24.10 6.00
CA ILE A 294 -4.67 -22.78 5.40
C ILE A 294 -4.79 -21.76 6.53
N GLY A 295 -4.07 -20.67 6.46
CA GLY A 295 -4.10 -19.64 7.49
C GLY A 295 -3.35 -18.39 7.13
N VAL A 296 -3.41 -17.42 8.03
CA VAL A 296 -2.69 -16.13 7.95
C VAL A 296 -1.79 -16.00 9.17
N ASN A 297 -0.57 -15.56 8.94
CA ASN A 297 0.32 -15.09 10.01
C ASN A 297 0.13 -13.59 10.20
N PHE A 298 -0.01 -13.18 11.43
CA PHE A 298 0.02 -11.78 11.83
C PHE A 298 1.40 -11.46 12.38
N TYR A 299 2.07 -10.49 11.79
CA TYR A 299 3.38 -10.01 12.27
C TYR A 299 3.18 -8.76 13.11
N MET A 300 3.64 -8.80 14.35
CA MET A 300 3.51 -7.72 15.31
C MET A 300 4.87 -7.14 15.68
N GLU A 301 4.96 -5.82 15.75
CA GLU A 301 5.99 -5.13 16.53
C GLU A 301 5.49 -5.10 17.98
N LEU A 302 6.31 -5.57 18.91
CA LEU A 302 5.96 -5.66 20.32
C LEU A 302 6.92 -4.81 21.16
N SER A 303 6.36 -4.08 22.13
CA SER A 303 7.16 -3.37 23.13
C SER A 303 7.88 -4.32 24.07
N ASN A 304 8.99 -3.87 24.65
CA ASN A 304 9.73 -4.63 25.65
C ASN A 304 8.85 -5.05 26.86
N LYS A 305 7.83 -4.24 27.18
CA LYS A 305 6.86 -4.55 28.23
C LYS A 305 6.04 -5.80 27.89
N ILE A 306 5.50 -5.90 26.68
CA ILE A 306 4.72 -7.06 26.21
C ILE A 306 5.60 -8.30 26.05
N ILE A 307 6.82 -8.15 25.55
CA ILE A 307 7.79 -9.25 25.40
C ILE A 307 8.17 -9.85 26.76
N ALA A 308 8.30 -9.02 27.78
CA ALA A 308 8.62 -9.44 29.15
C ALA A 308 7.42 -10.02 29.91
N ASP A 309 6.20 -9.79 29.44
CA ASP A 309 4.96 -10.25 30.06
C ASP A 309 4.70 -11.72 29.69
N LYS A 310 4.86 -12.61 30.67
CA LYS A 310 4.72 -14.07 30.48
C LYS A 310 3.29 -14.51 30.18
N ASP A 311 2.31 -13.68 30.54
CA ASP A 311 0.89 -13.97 30.41
C ASP A 311 0.27 -13.26 29.20
N ALA A 312 1.07 -12.48 28.44
CA ALA A 312 0.63 -11.82 27.21
C ALA A 312 0.41 -12.83 26.07
N TYR A 313 -0.65 -12.62 25.30
CA TYR A 313 -1.01 -13.51 24.19
C TYR A 313 -1.76 -12.78 23.07
N MET A 314 -1.65 -13.29 21.86
CA MET A 314 -2.53 -12.95 20.75
C MET A 314 -3.78 -13.83 20.82
N GLN A 315 -4.97 -13.24 20.84
CA GLN A 315 -6.23 -13.95 20.74
C GLN A 315 -6.77 -13.87 19.32
N PHE A 316 -7.13 -15.02 18.77
CA PHE A 316 -7.87 -15.10 17.52
C PHE A 316 -9.30 -15.54 17.79
N THR A 317 -10.26 -14.82 17.20
CA THR A 317 -11.64 -15.25 17.11
C THR A 317 -11.88 -15.73 15.68
N LEU A 318 -12.07 -17.02 15.52
CA LEU A 318 -12.25 -17.66 14.23
C LEU A 318 -13.68 -17.46 13.68
N PRO A 319 -13.89 -17.63 12.37
CA PRO A 319 -15.20 -17.48 11.74
C PRO A 319 -16.30 -18.35 12.35
N ASN A 320 -15.96 -19.53 12.83
CA ASN A 320 -16.88 -20.46 13.49
C ASN A 320 -17.15 -20.13 14.96
N GLY A 321 -16.62 -18.99 15.47
CA GLY A 321 -16.75 -18.55 16.85
C GLY A 321 -15.75 -19.19 17.84
N THR A 322 -14.84 -20.04 17.37
CA THR A 322 -13.78 -20.61 18.21
C THR A 322 -12.76 -19.52 18.57
N ILE A 323 -12.36 -19.49 19.84
CA ILE A 323 -11.32 -18.59 20.33
C ILE A 323 -10.05 -19.42 20.55
N THR A 324 -8.94 -18.97 19.93
CA THR A 324 -7.60 -19.54 20.13
C THR A 324 -6.68 -18.47 20.69
N LYS A 325 -5.71 -18.88 21.53
CA LYS A 325 -4.73 -17.98 22.15
C LYS A 325 -3.33 -18.49 21.84
N VAL A 326 -2.48 -17.60 21.37
CA VAL A 326 -1.07 -17.87 21.10
C VAL A 326 -0.25 -17.01 22.05
N PRO A 327 0.42 -17.59 23.05
CA PRO A 327 1.29 -16.85 23.96
C PRO A 327 2.41 -16.13 23.22
N VAL A 328 2.79 -14.93 23.68
CA VAL A 328 3.93 -14.18 23.11
C VAL A 328 5.21 -15.00 23.20
N SER A 329 5.38 -15.79 24.25
CA SER A 329 6.53 -16.70 24.45
C SER A 329 6.64 -17.83 23.41
N GLU A 330 5.55 -18.15 22.70
CA GLU A 330 5.50 -19.16 21.63
C GLU A 330 5.57 -18.52 20.22
N ALA A 331 5.53 -17.20 20.12
CA ALA A 331 5.63 -16.49 18.85
C ALA A 331 7.02 -16.67 18.23
N GLN A 332 7.05 -16.97 16.93
CA GLN A 332 8.32 -17.04 16.18
C GLN A 332 8.79 -15.63 15.86
N THR A 333 10.09 -15.36 16.07
CA THR A 333 10.67 -14.06 15.72
C THR A 333 11.23 -14.07 14.30
N ASN A 334 11.03 -12.94 13.59
CA ASN A 334 11.62 -12.68 12.28
C ASN A 334 12.30 -11.32 12.29
N SER A 335 13.63 -11.31 12.13
CA SER A 335 14.46 -10.10 12.12
C SER A 335 14.99 -9.72 10.73
N THR A 336 14.63 -10.46 9.68
CA THR A 336 15.22 -10.30 8.34
C THR A 336 14.43 -9.36 7.42
N ILE A 337 13.21 -8.95 7.79
CA ILE A 337 12.30 -8.21 6.90
C ILE A 337 12.63 -6.71 6.84
N ASN A 338 13.16 -6.13 7.93
CA ASN A 338 13.61 -4.73 7.96
C ASN A 338 14.82 -4.57 8.88
N GLU A 339 15.80 -3.82 8.45
CA GLU A 339 17.05 -3.59 9.15
C GLU A 339 16.82 -3.18 10.62
N GLY A 340 17.19 -4.05 11.54
CA GLY A 340 17.22 -3.80 12.97
C GLY A 340 15.90 -3.96 13.74
N LYS A 341 14.77 -4.33 13.08
CA LYS A 341 13.50 -4.59 13.76
C LYS A 341 13.19 -6.06 13.88
N THR A 342 12.66 -6.47 15.04
CA THR A 342 12.19 -7.83 15.29
C THR A 342 10.67 -7.88 15.24
N TYR A 343 10.14 -8.74 14.37
CA TYR A 343 8.71 -9.00 14.27
C TYR A 343 8.34 -10.33 14.93
N TYR A 344 7.21 -10.36 15.61
CA TYR A 344 6.66 -11.54 16.28
C TYR A 344 5.53 -12.11 15.43
N LYS A 345 5.69 -13.36 14.99
CA LYS A 345 4.75 -14.04 14.11
C LYS A 345 3.75 -14.87 14.91
N PHE A 346 2.47 -14.57 14.75
CA PHE A 346 1.35 -15.28 15.34
C PHE A 346 0.53 -15.96 14.23
N PRO A 347 0.61 -17.30 14.09
CA PRO A 347 -0.14 -18.01 13.09
C PRO A 347 -1.60 -18.18 13.51
N CYS A 348 -2.52 -18.01 12.55
CA CYS A 348 -3.93 -18.33 12.70
C CYS A 348 -4.38 -19.21 11.54
N GLU A 349 -4.84 -20.42 11.84
CA GLU A 349 -5.28 -21.40 10.87
C GLU A 349 -6.80 -21.48 10.79
N VAL A 350 -7.33 -21.67 9.58
CA VAL A 350 -8.76 -21.81 9.30
C VAL A 350 -9.01 -23.00 8.39
N SER A 351 -10.24 -23.49 8.35
CA SER A 351 -10.65 -24.49 7.37
C SER A 351 -10.65 -23.90 5.96
N SER A 352 -10.42 -24.74 4.95
CA SER A 352 -10.40 -24.29 3.54
C SER A 352 -11.69 -23.60 3.11
N TYR A 353 -12.83 -23.99 3.66
CA TYR A 353 -14.12 -23.35 3.40
C TYR A 353 -14.38 -22.06 4.20
N GLU A 354 -13.49 -21.67 5.12
CA GLU A 354 -13.60 -20.47 5.94
C GLU A 354 -12.65 -19.36 5.48
N MET A 355 -11.88 -19.55 4.39
CA MET A 355 -10.85 -18.60 3.97
C MET A 355 -11.37 -17.23 3.49
N THR A 356 -12.68 -17.09 3.27
CA THR A 356 -13.34 -15.82 2.92
C THR A 356 -13.94 -15.10 4.13
N GLN A 357 -13.86 -15.72 5.30
CA GLN A 357 -14.48 -15.19 6.50
C GLN A 357 -13.45 -14.47 7.38
N ASP A 358 -13.90 -13.46 8.11
CA ASP A 358 -13.07 -12.62 8.96
C ASP A 358 -12.41 -13.39 10.11
N ILE A 359 -11.09 -13.32 10.17
CA ILE A 359 -10.29 -13.68 11.33
C ILE A 359 -10.07 -12.39 12.13
N LYS A 360 -10.54 -12.36 13.38
CA LYS A 360 -10.29 -11.25 14.29
C LYS A 360 -9.11 -11.59 15.19
N ALA A 361 -8.12 -10.70 15.23
CA ALA A 361 -6.91 -10.84 16.03
C ALA A 361 -6.75 -9.67 16.97
N GLN A 362 -6.50 -9.94 18.26
CA GLN A 362 -6.32 -8.92 19.27
C GLN A 362 -5.26 -9.36 20.29
N MET A 363 -4.33 -8.46 20.63
CA MET A 363 -3.32 -8.70 21.66
C MET A 363 -3.87 -8.39 23.05
N PHE A 364 -3.50 -9.21 24.02
CA PHE A 364 -3.82 -9.06 25.44
C PHE A 364 -2.53 -9.06 26.26
N ASP A 365 -2.44 -8.17 27.26
CA ASP A 365 -1.40 -8.26 28.29
C ASP A 365 -1.86 -9.17 29.45
N GLY A 366 -0.95 -9.50 30.38
CA GLY A 366 -1.24 -10.33 31.54
C GLY A 366 -2.20 -9.71 32.55
N ASN A 367 -2.48 -8.41 32.44
CA ASN A 367 -3.45 -7.71 33.29
C ASN A 367 -4.85 -7.65 32.68
N GLY A 368 -5.02 -8.18 31.47
CA GLY A 368 -6.28 -8.16 30.74
C GLY A 368 -6.56 -6.87 29.97
N ASN A 369 -5.57 -5.98 29.83
CA ASN A 369 -5.69 -4.86 28.91
C ASN A 369 -5.58 -5.38 27.48
N VAL A 370 -6.26 -4.70 26.55
CA VAL A 370 -6.40 -5.13 25.16
C VAL A 370 -5.82 -4.10 24.20
N GLY A 371 -5.14 -4.60 23.15
CA GLY A 371 -4.71 -3.82 22.02
C GLY A 371 -5.81 -3.64 20.98
N LYS A 372 -5.45 -3.06 19.84
CA LYS A 372 -6.35 -2.90 18.71
C LYS A 372 -6.78 -4.27 18.14
N GLU A 373 -8.05 -4.39 17.77
CA GLU A 373 -8.55 -5.54 17.02
C GLU A 373 -8.21 -5.35 15.53
N TYR A 374 -7.61 -6.37 14.93
CA TYR A 374 -7.32 -6.45 13.52
C TYR A 374 -8.20 -7.52 12.89
N THR A 375 -8.72 -7.24 11.70
CA THR A 375 -9.56 -8.18 10.96
C THR A 375 -8.93 -8.42 9.59
N TYR A 376 -8.79 -9.70 9.21
CA TYR A 376 -8.22 -10.08 7.92
C TYR A 376 -8.73 -11.44 7.47
N THR A 377 -8.69 -11.71 6.15
CA THR A 377 -9.08 -13.00 5.58
C THR A 377 -7.91 -13.66 4.84
N VAL A 378 -7.94 -14.99 4.71
CA VAL A 378 -6.95 -15.72 3.89
C VAL A 378 -7.09 -15.33 2.42
N ARG A 379 -8.34 -15.18 1.95
CA ARG A 379 -8.63 -14.75 0.57
C ARG A 379 -7.98 -13.41 0.24
N ASP A 380 -8.09 -12.43 1.13
CA ASP A 380 -7.58 -11.08 0.84
C ASP A 380 -6.06 -11.09 0.64
N TYR A 381 -5.32 -11.90 1.41
CA TYR A 381 -3.89 -12.05 1.18
C TYR A 381 -3.58 -12.82 -0.11
N ALA A 382 -4.30 -13.90 -0.41
CA ALA A 382 -4.11 -14.64 -1.65
C ALA A 382 -4.44 -13.77 -2.87
N GLN A 383 -5.50 -12.95 -2.81
CA GLN A 383 -5.84 -11.99 -3.84
C GLN A 383 -4.76 -10.90 -3.98
N TYR A 384 -4.23 -10.39 -2.86
CA TYR A 384 -3.12 -9.45 -2.90
C TYR A 384 -1.91 -9.99 -3.68
N LEU A 385 -1.55 -11.27 -3.52
CA LEU A 385 -0.46 -11.89 -4.29
C LEU A 385 -0.78 -11.95 -5.80
N ILE A 386 -2.04 -12.18 -6.16
CA ILE A 386 -2.50 -12.23 -7.55
C ILE A 386 -2.48 -10.83 -8.17
N ASP A 387 -3.00 -9.84 -7.48
CA ASP A 387 -3.08 -8.45 -7.94
C ASP A 387 -1.68 -7.82 -8.11
N HIS A 388 -0.66 -8.38 -7.43
CA HIS A 388 0.73 -7.93 -7.47
C HIS A 388 1.66 -9.00 -8.06
N VAL A 389 1.23 -9.69 -9.10
CA VAL A 389 1.98 -10.78 -9.74
C VAL A 389 3.39 -10.35 -10.16
N ASP A 390 3.60 -9.11 -10.55
CA ASP A 390 4.91 -8.56 -10.91
C ASP A 390 5.95 -8.69 -9.78
N LEU A 391 5.50 -8.63 -8.52
CA LEU A 391 6.33 -8.74 -7.32
C LEU A 391 6.38 -10.19 -6.78
N TYR A 392 5.35 -10.99 -7.05
CA TYR A 392 5.14 -12.31 -6.43
C TYR A 392 4.94 -13.42 -7.48
N GLN A 393 5.69 -13.40 -8.57
CA GLN A 393 5.53 -14.35 -9.69
C GLN A 393 5.54 -15.81 -9.26
N ASP A 394 6.41 -16.18 -8.31
CA ASP A 394 6.53 -17.57 -7.83
C ASP A 394 5.34 -17.98 -6.94
N ALA A 395 4.71 -17.03 -6.26
CA ALA A 395 3.56 -17.28 -5.38
C ALA A 395 2.21 -17.25 -6.12
N TYR A 396 2.14 -16.63 -7.28
CA TYR A 396 0.92 -16.50 -8.07
C TYR A 396 0.21 -17.84 -8.36
N PRO A 397 0.87 -18.87 -8.92
CA PRO A 397 0.18 -20.14 -9.20
C PRO A 397 -0.33 -20.82 -7.94
N PHE A 398 0.36 -20.63 -6.82
CA PHE A 398 -0.06 -21.15 -5.52
C PHE A 398 -1.30 -20.43 -4.99
N ALA A 399 -1.35 -19.08 -5.08
CA ALA A 399 -2.49 -18.30 -4.65
C ALA A 399 -3.76 -18.65 -5.45
N VAL A 400 -3.65 -18.76 -6.78
CA VAL A 400 -4.73 -19.21 -7.66
C VAL A 400 -5.25 -20.60 -7.28
N ALA A 401 -4.35 -21.58 -7.11
CA ALA A 401 -4.71 -22.95 -6.75
C ALA A 401 -5.36 -23.01 -5.35
N MET A 402 -4.87 -22.22 -4.39
CA MET A 402 -5.45 -22.11 -3.04
C MET A 402 -6.88 -21.57 -3.09
N LEU A 403 -7.15 -20.50 -3.84
CA LEU A 403 -8.50 -19.92 -3.95
C LEU A 403 -9.47 -20.88 -4.64
N ASN A 404 -9.04 -21.59 -5.67
CA ASN A 404 -9.85 -22.64 -6.30
C ASN A 404 -10.16 -23.80 -5.34
N TYR A 405 -9.18 -24.24 -4.56
CA TYR A 405 -9.40 -25.27 -3.53
C TYR A 405 -10.40 -24.78 -2.47
N GLY A 406 -10.28 -23.53 -2.01
CA GLY A 406 -11.23 -22.93 -1.07
C GLY A 406 -12.65 -22.93 -1.59
N ALA A 407 -12.86 -22.48 -2.83
CA ALA A 407 -14.19 -22.43 -3.45
C ALA A 407 -14.81 -23.82 -3.65
N CYS A 408 -14.02 -24.81 -4.08
CA CYS A 408 -14.47 -26.21 -4.18
C CYS A 408 -14.82 -26.79 -2.81
N SER A 409 -14.04 -26.44 -1.78
CA SER A 409 -14.30 -26.83 -0.40
C SER A 409 -15.60 -26.21 0.14
N GLN A 410 -15.83 -24.91 -0.12
CA GLN A 410 -17.06 -24.22 0.26
C GLN A 410 -18.30 -24.91 -0.36
N LYS A 411 -18.24 -25.26 -1.66
CA LYS A 411 -19.32 -25.96 -2.36
C LYS A 411 -19.54 -27.35 -1.79
N TYR A 412 -18.48 -28.15 -1.61
CA TYR A 412 -18.57 -29.52 -1.12
C TYR A 412 -19.15 -29.60 0.30
N PHE A 413 -18.70 -28.73 1.21
CA PHE A 413 -19.19 -28.71 2.59
C PHE A 413 -20.46 -27.87 2.79
N ASN A 414 -20.95 -27.23 1.74
CA ASN A 414 -22.07 -26.26 1.77
C ASN A 414 -21.89 -25.19 2.85
N LYS A 415 -20.71 -24.53 2.84
CA LYS A 415 -20.32 -23.49 3.79
C LYS A 415 -19.88 -22.22 3.06
N ALA A 416 -20.35 -21.08 3.51
CA ALA A 416 -19.98 -19.76 2.98
C ALA A 416 -20.09 -19.66 1.43
N VAL A 417 -21.08 -20.32 0.83
CA VAL A 417 -21.25 -20.45 -0.63
C VAL A 417 -21.67 -19.14 -1.31
N ASP A 418 -22.15 -18.17 -0.55
CA ASP A 418 -22.54 -16.85 -1.06
C ASP A 418 -21.31 -15.98 -1.41
N GLU A 419 -20.15 -16.30 -0.85
CA GLU A 419 -18.87 -15.61 -1.05
C GLU A 419 -17.75 -16.61 -1.32
N LEU A 420 -17.67 -17.11 -2.57
CA LEU A 420 -16.65 -18.08 -2.95
C LEU A 420 -15.24 -17.48 -2.92
N ALA A 421 -14.29 -18.29 -2.51
CA ALA A 421 -12.88 -17.87 -2.39
C ALA A 421 -12.29 -17.41 -3.74
N ASN A 422 -12.67 -18.04 -4.83
CA ASN A 422 -12.21 -17.76 -6.20
C ASN A 422 -13.09 -16.77 -6.98
N LYS A 423 -13.95 -16.01 -6.31
CA LYS A 423 -14.92 -15.10 -6.94
C LYS A 423 -14.28 -14.04 -7.87
N TYR A 424 -13.05 -13.65 -7.59
CA TYR A 424 -12.35 -12.59 -8.32
C TYR A 424 -11.32 -13.12 -9.34
N LEU A 425 -11.22 -14.45 -9.50
CA LEU A 425 -10.38 -15.06 -10.52
C LEU A 425 -11.03 -14.92 -11.90
N ASN A 426 -10.22 -14.76 -12.94
CA ASN A 426 -10.66 -14.76 -14.32
C ASN A 426 -10.89 -16.19 -14.84
N ASP A 427 -11.46 -16.33 -16.05
CA ASP A 427 -11.83 -17.63 -16.61
C ASP A 427 -10.62 -18.57 -16.76
N ASP A 428 -9.45 -18.07 -17.16
CA ASP A 428 -8.22 -18.88 -17.31
C ASP A 428 -7.71 -19.36 -15.93
N GLU A 429 -7.84 -18.54 -14.89
CA GLU A 429 -7.46 -18.87 -13.52
C GLU A 429 -8.42 -19.85 -12.83
N LEU A 430 -9.67 -19.89 -13.27
CA LEU A 430 -10.68 -20.86 -12.77
C LEU A 430 -10.43 -22.28 -13.32
N GLU A 431 -9.72 -22.40 -14.43
CA GLU A 431 -9.37 -23.71 -14.98
C GLU A 431 -8.23 -24.37 -14.20
N ILE A 432 -8.39 -25.63 -13.87
CA ILE A 432 -7.35 -26.45 -13.26
C ILE A 432 -6.60 -27.18 -14.38
N PRO A 433 -5.35 -26.81 -14.69
CA PRO A 433 -4.60 -27.39 -15.81
C PRO A 433 -4.36 -28.89 -15.69
N ASP A 434 -4.36 -29.60 -16.81
CA ASP A 434 -4.15 -31.07 -16.89
C ASP A 434 -2.82 -31.54 -16.30
N ARG A 435 -1.80 -30.65 -16.26
CA ARG A 435 -0.51 -30.98 -15.61
C ARG A 435 -0.66 -31.37 -14.15
N PHE A 436 -1.66 -30.86 -13.46
CA PHE A 436 -1.93 -31.23 -12.07
C PHE A 436 -2.57 -32.61 -11.97
N GLU A 437 -3.32 -33.04 -12.96
CA GLU A 437 -3.85 -34.41 -13.03
C GLU A 437 -2.73 -35.41 -13.29
N GLY A 438 -1.78 -35.12 -14.19
CA GLY A 438 -0.61 -35.94 -14.44
C GLY A 438 0.34 -36.07 -13.23
N TYR A 439 0.38 -35.06 -12.36
CA TYR A 439 1.14 -35.13 -11.11
C TYR A 439 0.69 -36.28 -10.20
N ILE A 440 -0.61 -36.58 -10.17
CA ILE A 440 -1.21 -37.59 -9.31
C ILE A 440 -0.76 -39.01 -9.70
N ASP A 441 -0.46 -39.27 -10.97
CA ASP A 441 -0.07 -40.57 -11.47
C ASP A 441 1.25 -41.10 -10.84
N ASN A 442 1.99 -40.23 -10.18
CA ASN A 442 3.17 -40.61 -9.40
C ASN A 442 2.83 -41.25 -8.04
N TYR A 443 1.54 -41.24 -7.64
CA TYR A 443 1.11 -41.65 -6.29
C TYR A 443 0.20 -42.88 -6.30
N VAL A 444 0.62 -43.93 -7.00
CA VAL A 444 -0.08 -45.21 -7.01
C VAL A 444 0.08 -45.88 -5.67
N ALA A 445 -1.02 -46.13 -4.96
CA ALA A 445 -0.96 -46.89 -3.72
C ALA A 445 -0.59 -48.37 -4.00
N THR A 446 0.52 -48.83 -3.47
CA THR A 446 0.85 -50.24 -3.45
C THR A 446 0.02 -50.94 -2.38
N LYS A 447 -0.72 -51.99 -2.72
CA LYS A 447 -1.40 -52.80 -1.72
C LYS A 447 -0.31 -53.47 -0.89
N ALA A 448 -0.32 -53.24 0.42
CA ALA A 448 0.50 -54.05 1.35
C ALA A 448 0.06 -55.51 1.22
N GLU A 449 1.03 -56.45 1.18
CA GLU A 449 0.72 -57.88 1.19
C GLU A 449 0.00 -58.25 2.50
N ASN A 450 -0.95 -59.18 2.41
CA ASN A 450 -1.62 -59.72 3.60
C ASN A 450 -0.60 -60.33 4.55
N GLY A 451 -0.30 -59.63 5.63
CA GLY A 451 0.64 -60.08 6.65
C GLY A 451 -0.01 -61.08 7.64
N VAL A 452 0.82 -61.63 8.51
CA VAL A 452 0.37 -62.47 9.61
C VAL A 452 -0.53 -61.71 10.57
N LEU A 453 -0.28 -60.39 10.72
CA LEU A 453 -1.03 -59.50 11.63
C LEU A 453 -2.34 -58.96 11.05
N GLY A 454 -2.49 -58.96 9.74
CA GLY A 454 -3.65 -58.35 9.05
C GLY A 454 -3.25 -57.63 7.79
N GLN A 455 -4.03 -56.58 7.43
CA GLN A 455 -3.78 -55.82 6.21
C GLN A 455 -4.13 -54.33 6.39
N PHE A 456 -3.55 -53.47 5.56
CA PHE A 456 -4.03 -52.13 5.37
C PHE A 456 -5.16 -52.14 4.31
N ALA A 457 -6.37 -51.83 4.76
CA ALA A 457 -7.59 -52.05 3.97
C ALA A 457 -8.00 -50.82 3.11
N GLY A 458 -7.48 -49.65 3.42
CA GLY A 458 -7.83 -48.45 2.65
C GLY A 458 -7.35 -47.14 3.28
N LEU A 459 -7.57 -46.07 2.54
CA LEU A 459 -7.22 -44.69 2.91
C LEU A 459 -8.46 -43.81 2.95
N SER A 460 -8.48 -42.84 3.83
CA SER A 460 -9.39 -41.68 3.73
C SER A 460 -8.66 -40.41 4.15
N MET A 461 -9.23 -39.29 3.76
CA MET A 461 -8.69 -37.97 4.09
C MET A 461 -9.74 -37.12 4.79
N VAL A 462 -9.31 -36.32 5.76
CA VAL A 462 -10.13 -35.30 6.41
C VAL A 462 -9.56 -33.94 6.01
N LEU A 463 -10.42 -33.11 5.42
CA LEU A 463 -10.13 -31.76 4.93
C LEU A 463 -10.99 -30.75 5.70
N LYS A 464 -10.70 -30.60 7.00
CA LYS A 464 -11.37 -29.60 7.85
C LYS A 464 -10.37 -28.50 8.23
N SER A 465 -10.24 -28.20 9.50
CA SER A 465 -9.24 -27.26 10.02
C SER A 465 -7.80 -27.80 9.92
N GLU A 466 -7.65 -29.10 9.80
CA GLU A 466 -6.36 -29.77 9.59
C GLU A 466 -6.49 -30.83 8.48
N THR A 467 -5.43 -31.00 7.69
CA THR A 467 -5.35 -32.12 6.75
C THR A 467 -4.89 -33.37 7.49
N THR A 468 -5.75 -34.37 7.51
CA THR A 468 -5.49 -35.65 8.19
C THR A 468 -5.60 -36.79 7.21
N LEU A 469 -4.57 -37.64 7.11
CA LEU A 469 -4.60 -38.92 6.42
C LEU A 469 -4.95 -40.02 7.41
N ASN A 470 -5.97 -40.79 7.11
CA ASN A 470 -6.37 -41.96 7.87
C ASN A 470 -6.08 -43.22 7.08
N LEU A 471 -5.32 -44.13 7.67
CA LEU A 471 -5.07 -45.48 7.15
C LEU A 471 -5.89 -46.48 7.97
N PHE A 472 -6.64 -47.31 7.29
CA PHE A 472 -7.48 -48.35 7.91
C PHE A 472 -6.70 -49.66 8.02
N TYR A 473 -6.47 -50.10 9.22
CA TYR A 473 -5.90 -51.41 9.50
C TYR A 473 -7.00 -52.40 9.86
N GLU A 474 -7.02 -53.55 9.20
CA GLU A 474 -7.91 -54.68 9.46
C GLU A 474 -7.11 -55.83 10.04
N PRO A 475 -7.29 -56.19 11.32
CA PRO A 475 -6.59 -57.33 11.92
C PRO A 475 -7.08 -58.63 11.31
N LYS A 476 -6.19 -59.61 11.15
CA LYS A 476 -6.54 -60.95 10.76
C LYS A 476 -7.29 -61.66 11.89
N GLU A 477 -8.17 -62.55 11.55
CA GLU A 477 -8.91 -63.38 12.53
C GLU A 477 -7.95 -64.06 13.50
N GLY A 478 -8.21 -63.93 14.81
CA GLY A 478 -7.39 -64.47 15.88
C GLY A 478 -6.23 -63.59 16.36
N VAL A 479 -5.98 -62.43 15.75
CA VAL A 479 -4.98 -61.47 16.21
C VAL A 479 -5.49 -60.66 17.41
N ASP A 480 -4.74 -60.71 18.52
CA ASP A 480 -5.01 -59.91 19.72
C ASP A 480 -4.45 -58.49 19.54
N VAL A 481 -5.31 -57.55 19.16
CA VAL A 481 -4.93 -56.16 18.89
C VAL A 481 -4.39 -55.42 20.12
N SER A 482 -4.72 -55.90 21.35
CA SER A 482 -4.20 -55.28 22.59
C SER A 482 -2.68 -55.46 22.76
N LYS A 483 -2.09 -56.38 21.99
CA LYS A 483 -0.64 -56.64 22.00
C LYS A 483 0.09 -55.99 20.84
N LEU A 484 -0.63 -55.24 19.99
CA LEU A 484 -0.02 -54.59 18.85
C LEU A 484 0.42 -53.17 19.20
N THR A 485 1.59 -52.81 18.69
CA THR A 485 2.09 -51.43 18.67
C THR A 485 1.87 -50.85 17.28
N PHE A 486 1.36 -49.63 17.24
CA PHE A 486 1.08 -48.88 16.02
C PHE A 486 2.02 -47.66 15.94
N LEU A 487 2.73 -47.54 14.81
CA LEU A 487 3.68 -46.42 14.64
C LEU A 487 3.46 -45.72 13.29
N VAL A 488 3.80 -44.43 13.26
CA VAL A 488 3.98 -43.64 12.05
C VAL A 488 5.36 -42.99 12.08
N ASP A 489 6.20 -43.27 11.09
CA ASP A 489 7.62 -42.89 11.06
C ASP A 489 8.36 -43.23 12.36
N GLY A 490 8.09 -44.42 12.91
CA GLY A 490 8.72 -44.92 14.15
C GLY A 490 8.18 -44.29 15.45
N LYS A 491 7.23 -43.37 15.38
CA LYS A 491 6.56 -42.78 16.55
C LYS A 491 5.28 -43.56 16.86
N GLU A 492 5.12 -43.95 18.11
CA GLU A 492 3.93 -44.68 18.56
C GLU A 492 2.69 -43.78 18.53
N ILE A 493 1.58 -44.33 18.02
CA ILE A 493 0.29 -43.70 17.95
C ILE A 493 -0.81 -44.59 18.52
N THR A 494 -1.90 -44.00 19.01
CA THR A 494 -3.07 -44.75 19.48
C THR A 494 -4.12 -44.77 18.39
N PRO A 495 -4.44 -45.97 17.80
CA PRO A 495 -5.45 -46.05 16.76
C PRO A 495 -6.86 -45.93 17.35
N VAL A 496 -7.79 -45.43 16.51
CA VAL A 496 -9.22 -45.34 16.86
C VAL A 496 -9.98 -46.51 16.24
N LYS A 497 -10.64 -47.33 17.07
CA LYS A 497 -11.45 -48.45 16.59
C LYS A 497 -12.78 -47.96 15.99
N ARG A 498 -13.07 -48.39 14.74
CA ARG A 498 -14.37 -48.21 14.08
C ARG A 498 -14.81 -49.47 13.36
N GLY A 499 -15.81 -50.16 13.92
CA GLY A 499 -16.26 -51.46 13.39
C GLY A 499 -15.11 -52.48 13.46
N GLN A 500 -14.78 -53.08 12.31
CA GLN A 500 -13.70 -54.07 12.16
C GLN A 500 -12.32 -53.44 11.98
N TYR A 501 -12.27 -52.09 11.74
CA TYR A 501 -11.03 -51.36 11.44
C TYR A 501 -10.44 -50.65 12.65
N TYR A 502 -9.13 -50.50 12.65
CA TYR A 502 -8.36 -49.60 13.51
C TYR A 502 -7.75 -48.51 12.64
N ILE A 503 -8.10 -47.25 12.94
CA ILE A 503 -7.72 -46.09 12.14
C ILE A 503 -6.43 -45.49 12.71
N LEU A 504 -5.40 -45.50 11.88
CA LEU A 504 -4.13 -44.82 12.14
C LEU A 504 -4.20 -43.43 11.48
N SER A 505 -4.19 -42.36 12.29
CA SER A 505 -4.36 -40.99 11.80
C SER A 505 -3.04 -40.22 11.83
N LEU A 506 -2.62 -39.72 10.69
CA LEU A 506 -1.54 -38.74 10.55
C LEU A 506 -2.17 -37.37 10.37
N LYS A 507 -1.97 -36.48 11.35
CA LYS A 507 -2.57 -35.15 11.41
C LYS A 507 -1.60 -34.06 10.99
N ASN A 508 -2.11 -32.87 10.71
CA ASN A 508 -1.35 -31.65 10.44
C ASN A 508 -0.34 -31.82 9.29
N ILE A 509 -0.75 -32.45 8.20
CA ILE A 509 0.11 -32.63 7.03
C ILE A 509 0.19 -31.29 6.30
N ARG A 510 1.39 -30.76 6.15
CA ARG A 510 1.64 -29.48 5.46
C ARG A 510 1.32 -29.59 3.98
N ALA A 511 0.90 -28.48 3.37
CA ALA A 511 0.54 -28.42 1.96
C ALA A 511 1.66 -28.93 1.04
N ASN A 512 2.90 -28.57 1.30
CA ASN A 512 4.09 -29.00 0.54
C ASN A 512 4.54 -30.43 0.88
N GLU A 513 3.98 -31.06 1.92
CA GLU A 513 4.31 -32.42 2.38
C GLU A 513 3.24 -33.45 1.99
N LEU A 514 2.15 -33.04 1.35
CA LEU A 514 1.03 -33.92 1.01
C LEU A 514 1.43 -35.12 0.13
N GLY A 515 2.50 -34.97 -0.65
CA GLY A 515 3.09 -36.04 -1.45
C GLY A 515 4.21 -36.83 -0.77
N ASN A 516 4.61 -36.46 0.46
CA ASN A 516 5.68 -37.17 1.18
C ASN A 516 5.10 -38.40 1.85
N SER A 517 5.60 -39.58 1.45
CA SER A 517 5.20 -40.84 2.06
C SER A 517 5.69 -40.94 3.49
N LYS A 518 4.86 -41.52 4.35
CA LYS A 518 5.12 -41.85 5.74
C LYS A 518 4.97 -43.34 5.94
N THR A 519 5.86 -43.93 6.71
CA THR A 519 5.84 -45.37 6.98
C THR A 519 4.90 -45.65 8.15
N PHE A 520 3.80 -46.35 7.86
CA PHE A 520 2.90 -46.89 8.87
C PHE A 520 3.30 -48.31 9.23
N THR A 521 3.37 -48.60 10.53
CA THR A 521 3.83 -49.89 11.04
C THR A 521 2.86 -50.43 12.08
N VAL A 522 2.55 -51.73 11.99
CA VAL A 522 1.83 -52.50 13.01
C VAL A 522 2.71 -53.70 13.38
N THR A 523 3.00 -53.85 14.65
CA THR A 523 3.90 -54.94 15.12
C THR A 523 3.46 -55.53 16.45
N ASP A 524 3.69 -56.84 16.64
CA ASP A 524 3.56 -57.54 17.92
C ASP A 524 4.92 -57.80 18.60
N GLY A 525 5.99 -57.17 18.08
CA GLY A 525 7.37 -57.35 18.51
C GLY A 525 8.11 -58.50 17.81
N THR A 526 7.39 -59.43 17.15
CA THR A 526 7.94 -60.53 16.37
C THR A 526 7.64 -60.41 14.90
N ASN A 527 6.39 -60.12 14.60
CA ASN A 527 5.89 -59.89 13.23
C ASN A 527 5.66 -58.40 13.01
N THR A 528 5.85 -57.98 11.78
CA THR A 528 5.67 -56.55 11.42
C THR A 528 4.95 -56.43 10.08
N LEU A 529 3.96 -55.59 10.01
CA LEU A 529 3.31 -55.13 8.81
C LEU A 529 3.68 -53.65 8.59
N THR A 530 4.24 -53.33 7.44
CA THR A 530 4.60 -51.95 7.07
C THR A 530 4.00 -51.54 5.74
N GLY A 531 3.77 -50.27 5.55
CA GLY A 531 3.39 -49.67 4.27
C GLY A 531 3.62 -48.18 4.25
N ASP A 532 4.02 -47.66 3.10
CA ASP A 532 4.29 -46.24 2.90
C ASP A 532 3.09 -45.58 2.25
N TYR A 533 2.56 -44.57 2.91
CA TYR A 533 1.35 -43.86 2.44
C TYR A 533 1.49 -42.34 2.56
N CYS A 534 0.86 -41.60 1.62
CA CYS A 534 0.76 -40.16 1.65
C CYS A 534 -0.64 -39.69 1.25
N ALA A 535 -0.95 -38.43 1.49
CA ALA A 535 -2.26 -37.85 1.17
C ALA A 535 -2.59 -37.90 -0.34
N MET A 536 -1.57 -37.74 -1.19
CA MET A 536 -1.76 -37.76 -2.65
C MET A 536 -2.17 -39.15 -3.18
N MET A 537 -1.92 -40.23 -2.46
CA MET A 537 -2.41 -41.57 -2.83
C MET A 537 -3.94 -41.66 -2.73
N TYR A 538 -4.55 -40.96 -1.77
CA TYR A 538 -6.00 -40.82 -1.72
C TYR A 538 -6.52 -40.02 -2.93
N CYS A 539 -5.83 -38.95 -3.31
CA CYS A 539 -6.20 -38.17 -4.50
C CYS A 539 -6.13 -39.04 -5.77
N TYR A 540 -5.07 -39.83 -5.94
CA TYR A 540 -4.96 -40.79 -7.04
C TYR A 540 -6.14 -41.76 -7.05
N GLN A 541 -6.50 -42.35 -5.91
CA GLN A 541 -7.63 -43.28 -5.79
C GLN A 541 -8.94 -42.65 -6.24
N VAL A 542 -9.21 -41.40 -5.85
CA VAL A 542 -10.46 -40.69 -6.22
C VAL A 542 -10.48 -40.32 -7.70
N LEU A 543 -9.39 -39.74 -8.22
CA LEU A 543 -9.34 -39.16 -9.56
C LEU A 543 -9.10 -40.20 -10.67
N ARG A 544 -8.67 -41.42 -10.34
CA ARG A 544 -8.49 -42.54 -11.29
C ARG A 544 -9.55 -43.66 -11.11
N ALA A 545 -10.55 -43.43 -10.28
CA ALA A 545 -11.68 -44.31 -10.17
C ALA A 545 -12.53 -44.25 -11.43
N ALA A 546 -13.30 -45.34 -11.70
CA ALA A 546 -14.28 -45.31 -12.78
C ALA A 546 -15.37 -44.27 -12.49
N GLU A 547 -15.94 -43.70 -13.56
CA GLU A 547 -17.01 -42.73 -13.49
C GLU A 547 -18.18 -43.24 -12.61
N GLY A 548 -18.69 -42.36 -11.74
CA GLY A 548 -19.79 -42.66 -10.82
C GLY A 548 -19.40 -43.41 -9.54
N ILE A 549 -18.11 -43.77 -9.33
CA ILE A 549 -17.64 -44.36 -8.05
C ILE A 549 -17.64 -43.33 -6.93
N TYR A 550 -17.26 -42.12 -7.24
CA TYR A 550 -17.27 -40.97 -6.30
C TYR A 550 -18.21 -39.88 -6.82
N ALA A 551 -18.77 -39.11 -5.91
CA ALA A 551 -19.61 -37.96 -6.27
C ALA A 551 -18.79 -36.87 -6.98
N ASP A 552 -19.39 -36.20 -7.98
CA ASP A 552 -18.71 -35.23 -8.84
C ASP A 552 -18.13 -34.04 -8.04
N ASP A 553 -18.81 -33.64 -6.98
CA ASP A 553 -18.34 -32.57 -6.08
C ASP A 553 -17.10 -32.98 -5.29
N LEU A 554 -16.98 -34.25 -4.89
CA LEU A 554 -15.78 -34.79 -4.26
C LEU A 554 -14.62 -34.87 -5.28
N VAL A 555 -14.90 -35.30 -6.49
CA VAL A 555 -13.89 -35.38 -7.57
C VAL A 555 -13.34 -33.97 -7.85
N THR A 556 -14.24 -32.98 -7.97
CA THR A 556 -13.87 -31.58 -8.19
C THR A 556 -13.04 -31.02 -7.02
N LEU A 557 -13.43 -31.30 -5.78
CA LEU A 557 -12.68 -30.89 -4.59
C LEU A 557 -11.26 -31.51 -4.57
N VAL A 558 -11.16 -32.80 -4.85
CA VAL A 558 -9.87 -33.51 -4.85
C VAL A 558 -8.98 -33.05 -6.00
N LYS A 559 -9.54 -32.70 -7.15
CA LYS A 559 -8.80 -32.08 -8.26
C LYS A 559 -8.19 -30.74 -7.83
N ALA A 560 -9.00 -29.86 -7.24
CA ALA A 560 -8.52 -28.55 -6.75
C ALA A 560 -7.49 -28.68 -5.62
N PHE A 561 -7.70 -29.62 -4.69
CA PHE A 561 -6.74 -29.93 -3.63
C PHE A 561 -5.40 -30.43 -4.19
N SER A 562 -5.42 -31.24 -5.24
CA SER A 562 -4.20 -31.73 -5.88
C SER A 562 -3.41 -30.63 -6.57
N ALA A 563 -4.10 -29.66 -7.20
CA ALA A 563 -3.49 -28.46 -7.77
C ALA A 563 -2.85 -27.58 -6.69
N TYR A 564 -3.53 -27.43 -5.57
CA TYR A 564 -3.01 -26.71 -4.41
C TYR A 564 -1.76 -27.38 -3.84
N ALA A 565 -1.78 -28.71 -3.65
CA ALA A 565 -0.63 -29.49 -3.18
C ALA A 565 0.58 -29.38 -4.12
N TYR A 566 0.34 -29.44 -5.41
CA TYR A 566 1.38 -29.30 -6.43
C TYR A 566 2.05 -27.91 -6.36
N SER A 567 1.24 -26.85 -6.35
CA SER A 567 1.74 -25.48 -6.34
C SER A 567 2.46 -25.13 -5.03
N ALA A 568 2.01 -25.68 -3.89
CA ALA A 568 2.66 -25.50 -2.59
C ALA A 568 4.09 -26.04 -2.56
N LYS A 569 4.37 -27.13 -3.29
CA LYS A 569 5.69 -27.75 -3.34
C LYS A 569 6.75 -26.85 -3.97
N ASP A 570 6.38 -26.03 -4.95
CA ASP A 570 7.31 -25.15 -5.65
C ASP A 570 7.59 -23.88 -4.83
N VAL A 571 6.57 -23.29 -4.23
CA VAL A 571 6.71 -22.06 -3.41
C VAL A 571 7.54 -22.32 -2.13
N CYS A 572 7.38 -23.48 -1.49
CA CYS A 572 8.11 -23.79 -0.26
C CYS A 572 9.57 -24.23 -0.48
N ARG A 573 10.03 -24.41 -1.71
CA ARG A 573 11.44 -24.67 -2.03
C ARG A 573 12.27 -23.41 -2.16
N SER A 574 11.61 -22.26 -2.34
CA SER A 574 12.24 -20.95 -2.57
C SER A 574 12.45 -20.14 -1.29
N ASN A 575 12.01 -20.64 -0.12
CA ASN A 575 12.10 -19.94 1.18
C ASN A 575 12.97 -20.72 2.19
#